data_55c36cc292b227c22f23c05506da69cd
#
_entry.id   55c36cc292b227c22f23c05506da69cd
#
_cell.length_a   1.000
_cell.length_b   1.000
_cell.length_c   1.000
_cell.angle_alpha   90.00
_cell.angle_beta   90.00
_cell.angle_gamma   90.00
#
_symmetry.space_group_name_H-M   'P 1'
#
loop_
_entity.id
_entity.type
_entity.pdbx_description
1 polymer ?
#
loop_
_entity_poly.entity_id
_entity_poly.type
_entity_poly.pdbx_seq_one_letter_code
_entity_poly.pdbx_strand_id
1 'polypeptide(L)'
;MYYSSGNYEAFAHPKKPEGVDHKSAYIVGAGLASLTAACYLVRDGQMKGEHIHIFEKDPVSGGACDGRKYDVGYMMRGGREMDNHFEVMWDLLRSIPSIETEGASVLDEYYWLNKEDPNFSLCRATEKQGQDAHTDGKFAISDKGAMEIMHLFFTPDEQLYDKRITDVFDDEVFSSNFWMYWRTMFAFENWHSALEMKLYIKRFIHHIGGRPELHTSAVCRTSRHCASPAITSMNPSSCRWRST
;
A
#
# COMPACT_ATOMS: atom_id res chain seq x y z
N MET A 1 -15.62 5.66 1.76
CA MET A 1 -16.41 4.85 2.71
C MET A 1 -15.43 3.96 3.44
N TYR A 2 -15.29 4.15 4.75
CA TYR A 2 -14.39 3.34 5.56
C TYR A 2 -15.06 2.00 5.85
N TYR A 3 -14.41 0.92 5.46
CA TYR A 3 -14.76 -0.40 5.96
C TYR A 3 -13.81 -0.73 7.10
N SER A 4 -14.20 -0.40 8.32
CA SER A 4 -13.57 -1.00 9.47
C SER A 4 -14.32 -2.28 9.80
N SER A 5 -13.67 -3.42 9.60
CA SER A 5 -14.16 -4.70 10.11
C SER A 5 -13.82 -4.88 11.60
N GLY A 6 -13.15 -3.91 12.19
CA GLY A 6 -12.61 -3.97 13.53
C GLY A 6 -13.37 -3.10 14.54
N ASN A 7 -13.04 -3.28 15.79
CA ASN A 7 -13.52 -2.45 16.87
C ASN A 7 -12.67 -1.17 16.93
N TYR A 8 -13.19 -0.06 16.40
CA TYR A 8 -12.50 1.23 16.37
C TYR A 8 -12.13 1.73 17.77
N GLU A 9 -12.98 1.48 18.78
CA GLU A 9 -12.70 1.86 20.16
C GLU A 9 -11.46 1.14 20.72
N ALA A 10 -11.33 -0.15 20.42
CA ALA A 10 -10.16 -0.92 20.82
C ALA A 10 -8.88 -0.44 20.11
N PHE A 11 -9.01 0.08 18.88
CA PHE A 11 -7.90 0.67 18.16
C PHE A 11 -7.53 2.07 18.69
N ALA A 12 -8.52 2.92 18.93
CA ALA A 12 -8.30 4.29 19.40
C ALA A 12 -7.86 4.36 20.87
N HIS A 13 -8.38 3.45 21.69
CA HIS A 13 -8.13 3.38 23.14
C HIS A 13 -7.78 1.97 23.59
N PRO A 14 -6.63 1.43 23.16
CA PRO A 14 -6.26 0.06 23.46
C PRO A 14 -6.12 -0.17 24.96
N LYS A 15 -6.73 -1.26 25.43
CA LYS A 15 -6.63 -1.70 26.82
C LYS A 15 -5.85 -3.00 26.90
N LYS A 16 -5.04 -3.15 27.95
CA LYS A 16 -4.29 -4.37 28.18
C LYS A 16 -5.26 -5.55 28.28
N PRO A 17 -5.15 -6.58 27.43
CA PRO A 17 -6.01 -7.76 27.51
C PRO A 17 -5.71 -8.56 28.79
N GLU A 18 -6.76 -9.14 29.38
CA GLU A 18 -6.60 -10.02 30.52
C GLU A 18 -5.72 -11.22 30.18
N GLY A 19 -4.80 -11.55 31.07
CA GLY A 19 -3.91 -12.69 30.95
C GLY A 19 -2.84 -12.57 29.88
N VAL A 20 -2.64 -11.39 29.26
CA VAL A 20 -1.61 -11.18 28.21
C VAL A 20 -0.19 -11.49 28.72
N ASP A 21 0.09 -11.24 29.99
CA ASP A 21 1.39 -11.51 30.58
C ASP A 21 1.73 -13.01 30.66
N HIS A 22 0.76 -13.88 30.51
CA HIS A 22 0.91 -15.35 30.51
C HIS A 22 0.80 -15.95 29.09
N LYS A 23 0.74 -15.11 28.05
CA LYS A 23 0.64 -15.54 26.66
C LYS A 23 1.93 -15.26 25.92
N SER A 24 2.23 -16.09 24.94
CA SER A 24 3.31 -15.87 23.99
C SER A 24 2.76 -15.83 22.57
N ALA A 25 3.36 -14.98 21.75
CA ALA A 25 3.06 -14.89 20.31
C ALA A 25 4.20 -15.51 19.51
N TYR A 26 3.85 -16.38 18.59
CA TYR A 26 4.79 -17.02 17.67
C TYR A 26 4.41 -16.62 16.25
N ILE A 27 5.30 -15.88 15.59
CA ILE A 27 5.06 -15.28 14.27
C ILE A 27 6.03 -15.92 13.29
N VAL A 28 5.50 -16.45 12.18
CA VAL A 28 6.31 -17.09 11.15
C VAL A 28 6.49 -16.13 9.98
N GLY A 29 7.75 -15.84 9.68
CA GLY A 29 8.18 -14.82 8.72
C GLY A 29 8.30 -13.44 9.35
N ALA A 30 9.26 -12.64 8.87
CA ALA A 30 9.48 -11.26 9.31
C ALA A 30 9.17 -10.25 8.17
N GLY A 31 8.09 -10.48 7.45
CA GLY A 31 7.57 -9.52 6.49
C GLY A 31 6.84 -8.36 7.17
N LEU A 32 6.41 -7.37 6.39
CA LEU A 32 5.76 -6.16 6.91
C LEU A 32 4.56 -6.47 7.82
N ALA A 33 3.69 -7.40 7.42
CA ALA A 33 2.52 -7.79 8.22
C ALA A 33 2.91 -8.37 9.59
N SER A 34 3.93 -9.21 9.62
CA SER A 34 4.43 -9.84 10.85
C SER A 34 5.08 -8.82 11.80
N LEU A 35 5.89 -7.92 11.25
CA LEU A 35 6.51 -6.85 12.01
C LEU A 35 5.46 -5.86 12.54
N THR A 36 4.45 -5.54 11.74
CA THR A 36 3.30 -4.73 12.15
C THR A 36 2.55 -5.39 13.30
N ALA A 37 2.25 -6.68 13.19
CA ALA A 37 1.57 -7.42 14.24
C ALA A 37 2.37 -7.41 15.55
N ALA A 38 3.70 -7.62 15.48
CA ALA A 38 4.56 -7.55 16.66
C ALA A 38 4.54 -6.16 17.31
N CYS A 39 4.61 -5.09 16.51
CA CYS A 39 4.52 -3.72 17.01
C CYS A 39 3.20 -3.46 17.74
N TYR A 40 2.06 -3.88 17.16
CA TYR A 40 0.76 -3.71 17.79
C TYR A 40 0.60 -4.59 19.06
N LEU A 41 1.16 -5.78 19.07
CA LEU A 41 1.16 -6.62 20.27
C LEU A 41 1.90 -5.95 21.44
N VAL A 42 3.02 -5.28 21.16
CA VAL A 42 3.76 -4.53 22.20
C VAL A 42 3.02 -3.24 22.55
N ARG A 43 2.70 -2.39 21.56
CA ARG A 43 2.19 -1.06 21.78
C ARG A 43 0.77 -1.08 22.35
N ASP A 44 -0.11 -1.81 21.73
CA ASP A 44 -1.55 -1.79 22.01
C ASP A 44 -1.99 -2.98 22.85
N GLY A 45 -1.47 -4.16 22.55
CA GLY A 45 -1.70 -5.37 23.33
C GLY A 45 -0.95 -5.41 24.67
N GLN A 46 0.04 -4.52 24.84
CA GLN A 46 0.89 -4.42 26.03
C GLN A 46 1.52 -5.80 26.42
N MET A 47 1.77 -6.61 25.39
CA MET A 47 2.50 -7.87 25.54
C MET A 47 3.99 -7.57 25.71
N LYS A 48 4.65 -8.28 26.62
CA LYS A 48 6.09 -8.13 26.79
C LYS A 48 6.84 -8.63 25.57
N GLY A 49 7.85 -7.89 25.12
CA GLY A 49 8.65 -8.25 23.94
C GLY A 49 9.33 -9.61 24.05
N GLU A 50 9.69 -10.02 25.26
CA GLU A 50 10.27 -11.35 25.55
C GLU A 50 9.30 -12.52 25.26
N HIS A 51 8.01 -12.23 25.17
CA HIS A 51 6.97 -13.20 24.85
C HIS A 51 6.60 -13.21 23.35
N ILE A 52 7.28 -12.40 22.53
CA ILE A 52 7.02 -12.34 21.09
C ILE A 52 8.20 -12.94 20.34
N HIS A 53 7.95 -14.05 19.66
CA HIS A 53 8.96 -14.80 18.92
C HIS A 53 8.68 -14.73 17.43
N ILE A 54 9.60 -14.14 16.67
CA ILE A 54 9.51 -14.03 15.21
C ILE A 54 10.55 -14.97 14.60
N PHE A 55 10.09 -15.89 13.77
CA PHE A 55 10.92 -16.86 13.06
C PHE A 55 11.07 -16.42 11.61
N GLU A 56 12.27 -16.06 11.20
CA GLU A 56 12.59 -15.69 9.83
C GLU A 56 13.64 -16.63 9.25
N LYS A 57 13.40 -17.06 8.02
CA LYS A 57 14.30 -17.95 7.29
C LYS A 57 15.48 -17.18 6.68
N ASP A 58 15.18 -15.97 6.19
CA ASP A 58 16.17 -15.16 5.48
C ASP A 58 16.98 -14.29 6.47
N PRO A 59 18.23 -13.97 6.14
CA PRO A 59 19.08 -13.16 7.01
C PRO A 59 18.63 -11.69 7.13
N VAL A 60 17.68 -11.25 6.30
CA VAL A 60 17.16 -9.89 6.27
C VAL A 60 15.66 -9.90 6.46
N SER A 61 15.17 -9.16 7.46
CA SER A 61 13.76 -8.96 7.70
C SER A 61 13.17 -7.99 6.67
N GLY A 62 11.84 -8.03 6.49
CA GLY A 62 11.10 -7.15 5.59
C GLY A 62 10.30 -7.90 4.54
N GLY A 63 10.64 -9.16 4.25
CA GLY A 63 9.96 -9.97 3.25
C GLY A 63 10.04 -9.32 1.86
N ALA A 64 8.90 -9.12 1.21
CA ALA A 64 8.86 -8.44 -0.10
C ALA A 64 9.20 -6.94 -0.02
N CYS A 65 9.21 -6.35 1.19
CA CYS A 65 9.60 -4.96 1.43
C CYS A 65 11.04 -4.84 1.92
N ASP A 66 11.85 -5.88 1.78
CA ASP A 66 13.27 -5.81 2.11
C ASP A 66 13.99 -4.77 1.22
N GLY A 67 15.02 -4.19 1.76
CA GLY A 67 15.88 -3.25 1.03
C GLY A 67 17.31 -3.37 1.49
N ARG A 68 18.21 -2.99 0.62
CA ARG A 68 19.64 -3.00 0.89
C ARG A 68 20.23 -1.60 0.72
N LYS A 69 21.08 -1.22 1.65
CA LYS A 69 21.86 0.00 1.54
C LYS A 69 23.14 -0.29 0.76
N TYR A 70 23.45 0.59 -0.19
CA TYR A 70 24.67 0.63 -0.97
C TYR A 70 25.28 2.02 -0.85
N ASP A 71 26.51 2.20 -1.31
CA ASP A 71 27.21 3.49 -1.27
C ASP A 71 26.47 4.59 -2.04
N VAL A 72 25.73 4.21 -3.07
CA VAL A 72 24.96 5.12 -3.94
C VAL A 72 23.49 5.29 -3.49
N GLY A 73 23.08 4.70 -2.37
CA GLY A 73 21.72 4.81 -1.85
C GLY A 73 21.08 3.47 -1.49
N TYR A 74 19.76 3.44 -1.47
CA TYR A 74 18.99 2.25 -1.12
C TYR A 74 18.41 1.59 -2.36
N MET A 75 18.43 0.27 -2.37
CA MET A 75 17.81 -0.53 -3.42
C MET A 75 16.75 -1.44 -2.79
N MET A 76 15.56 -1.45 -3.37
CA MET A 76 14.47 -2.34 -2.98
C MET A 76 13.81 -2.94 -4.23
N ARG A 77 13.08 -4.03 -4.04
CA ARG A 77 12.37 -4.73 -5.12
C ARG A 77 11.09 -3.99 -5.49
N GLY A 78 11.00 -3.54 -6.74
CA GLY A 78 9.83 -2.89 -7.32
C GLY A 78 9.44 -1.57 -6.69
N GLY A 79 8.37 -0.97 -7.18
CA GLY A 79 7.72 0.20 -6.57
C GLY A 79 6.94 -0.19 -5.32
N ARG A 80 6.82 0.75 -4.40
CA ARG A 80 6.00 0.60 -3.19
C ARG A 80 5.13 1.84 -3.09
N GLU A 81 3.93 1.72 -3.59
CA GLU A 81 2.97 2.81 -3.62
C GLU A 81 2.15 2.80 -2.35
N MET A 82 1.87 3.99 -1.84
CA MET A 82 1.13 4.19 -0.61
C MET A 82 -0.13 4.98 -0.94
N ASP A 83 -1.23 4.61 -0.30
CA ASP A 83 -2.51 5.29 -0.42
C ASP A 83 -2.82 6.05 0.86
N ASN A 84 -3.48 7.20 0.73
CA ASN A 84 -3.87 8.02 1.89
C ASN A 84 -4.79 7.28 2.87
N HIS A 85 -5.42 6.19 2.43
CA HIS A 85 -6.34 5.38 3.22
C HIS A 85 -5.71 4.12 3.81
N PHE A 86 -4.39 4.05 3.85
CA PHE A 86 -3.68 3.00 4.58
C PHE A 86 -3.57 3.34 6.07
N GLU A 87 -4.71 3.60 6.72
CA GLU A 87 -4.77 4.15 8.08
C GLU A 87 -3.97 3.33 9.09
N VAL A 88 -4.07 2.02 9.03
CA VAL A 88 -3.33 1.11 9.94
C VAL A 88 -1.83 1.27 9.75
N MET A 89 -1.38 1.41 8.49
CA MET A 89 0.03 1.60 8.20
C MET A 89 0.50 3.00 8.64
N TRP A 90 -0.27 4.03 8.36
CA TRP A 90 0.06 5.40 8.80
C TRP A 90 0.11 5.52 10.31
N ASP A 91 -0.81 4.85 11.02
CA ASP A 91 -0.78 4.79 12.47
C ASP A 91 0.47 4.06 12.98
N LEU A 92 0.86 2.96 12.35
CA LEU A 92 2.12 2.29 12.66
C LEU A 92 3.32 3.22 12.45
N LEU A 93 3.43 3.82 11.25
CA LEU A 93 4.57 4.65 10.86
C LEU A 93 4.73 5.90 11.73
N ARG A 94 3.65 6.39 12.33
CA ARG A 94 3.68 7.47 13.33
C ARG A 94 4.45 7.08 14.59
N SER A 95 4.45 5.81 14.97
CA SER A 95 5.13 5.29 16.15
C SER A 95 6.53 4.76 15.89
N ILE A 96 6.97 4.74 14.62
CA ILE A 96 8.31 4.27 14.26
C ILE A 96 9.24 5.48 14.12
N PRO A 97 10.32 5.56 14.91
CA PRO A 97 11.27 6.65 14.80
C PRO A 97 12.02 6.61 13.46
N SER A 98 12.25 7.78 12.88
CA SER A 98 13.16 7.92 11.74
C SER A 98 14.57 7.48 12.12
N ILE A 99 15.25 6.84 11.18
CA ILE A 99 16.68 6.51 11.33
C ILE A 99 17.59 7.62 10.80
N GLU A 100 17.04 8.58 10.07
CA GLU A 100 17.79 9.68 9.44
C GLU A 100 17.60 11.01 10.16
N THR A 101 16.42 11.22 10.75
CA THR A 101 16.08 12.48 11.41
C THR A 101 15.74 12.24 12.87
N GLU A 102 16.58 12.72 13.78
CA GLU A 102 16.35 12.59 15.21
C GLU A 102 15.07 13.32 15.64
N GLY A 103 14.25 12.64 16.45
CA GLY A 103 12.99 13.19 16.96
C GLY A 103 11.81 13.14 15.98
N ALA A 104 12.03 12.72 14.75
CA ALA A 104 10.97 12.52 13.76
C ALA A 104 10.49 11.08 13.70
N SER A 105 9.25 10.87 13.25
CA SER A 105 8.72 9.58 12.88
C SER A 105 8.88 9.32 11.38
N VAL A 106 8.74 8.06 10.97
CA VAL A 106 8.69 7.71 9.54
C VAL A 106 7.51 8.39 8.84
N LEU A 107 6.38 8.57 9.54
CA LEU A 107 5.25 9.31 9.00
C LEU A 107 5.58 10.77 8.72
N ASP A 108 6.36 11.43 9.61
CA ASP A 108 6.78 12.81 9.39
C ASP A 108 7.62 12.96 8.12
N GLU A 109 8.52 12.03 7.87
CA GLU A 109 9.33 12.02 6.64
C GLU A 109 8.47 11.87 5.39
N TYR A 110 7.48 10.98 5.40
CA TYR A 110 6.51 10.88 4.30
C TYR A 110 5.70 12.16 4.12
N TYR A 111 5.27 12.78 5.21
CA TYR A 111 4.51 14.02 5.17
C TYR A 111 5.33 15.19 4.61
N TRP A 112 6.56 15.36 5.07
CA TRP A 112 7.45 16.41 4.57
C TRP A 112 7.76 16.23 3.10
N LEU A 113 8.05 15.03 2.69
CA LEU A 113 8.31 14.70 1.30
C LEU A 113 7.14 15.06 0.40
N ASN A 114 5.91 14.68 0.78
CA ASN A 114 4.72 14.99 0.01
C ASN A 114 4.40 16.48 0.00
N LYS A 115 4.82 17.22 1.02
CA LYS A 115 4.66 18.67 1.07
C LYS A 115 5.66 19.40 0.16
N GLU A 116 6.91 18.95 0.11
CA GLU A 116 7.96 19.56 -0.71
C GLU A 116 7.79 19.19 -2.19
N ASP A 117 7.40 17.99 -2.46
CA ASP A 117 7.16 17.47 -3.79
C ASP A 117 5.74 16.89 -3.87
N PRO A 118 4.72 17.77 -3.94
CA PRO A 118 3.34 17.33 -4.11
C PRO A 118 3.28 16.47 -5.34
N ASN A 119 2.83 15.28 -5.15
CA ASN A 119 2.95 14.16 -6.04
C ASN A 119 2.11 14.35 -7.31
N PHE A 120 2.54 15.21 -8.19
CA PHE A 120 2.03 15.30 -9.55
C PHE A 120 2.84 14.38 -10.44
N SER A 121 2.53 13.12 -10.39
CA SER A 121 3.07 12.21 -11.36
C SER A 121 2.32 12.37 -12.68
N LEU A 122 2.89 13.08 -13.58
CA LEU A 122 2.59 12.93 -15.00
C LEU A 122 3.16 11.57 -15.41
N CYS A 123 2.37 10.52 -15.20
CA CYS A 123 2.74 9.20 -15.65
C CYS A 123 2.86 9.21 -17.17
N ARG A 124 4.06 9.00 -17.68
CA ARG A 124 4.25 8.66 -19.09
C ARG A 124 3.98 7.20 -19.27
N ALA A 125 3.10 6.87 -20.21
CA ALA A 125 2.96 5.52 -20.71
C ALA A 125 3.74 5.37 -22.02
N THR A 126 4.29 4.19 -22.24
CA THR A 126 4.98 3.85 -23.48
C THR A 126 4.29 2.69 -24.17
N GLU A 127 4.30 2.72 -25.48
CA GLU A 127 3.83 1.63 -26.34
C GLU A 127 4.94 1.20 -27.32
N LYS A 128 4.75 0.13 -28.06
CA LYS A 128 5.64 -0.30 -29.15
C LYS A 128 7.14 -0.22 -28.80
N GLN A 129 7.50 -0.82 -27.68
CA GLN A 129 8.90 -0.89 -27.22
C GLN A 129 9.51 0.47 -26.84
N GLY A 130 8.75 1.31 -26.17
CA GLY A 130 9.25 2.54 -25.56
C GLY A 130 8.90 3.82 -26.30
N GLN A 131 8.08 3.76 -27.32
CA GLN A 131 7.51 4.96 -27.95
C GLN A 131 6.52 5.62 -26.97
N ASP A 132 6.47 6.95 -26.95
CA ASP A 132 5.52 7.68 -26.15
C ASP A 132 4.10 7.40 -26.63
N ALA A 133 3.22 6.97 -25.75
CA ALA A 133 1.83 6.70 -26.03
C ALA A 133 0.96 7.99 -26.14
N HIS A 134 1.55 9.17 -25.94
CA HIS A 134 0.92 10.49 -26.02
C HIS A 134 -0.40 10.59 -25.22
N THR A 135 -0.41 10.00 -24.04
CA THR A 135 -1.59 9.99 -23.17
C THR A 135 -1.83 11.30 -22.46
N ASP A 136 -0.81 12.18 -22.43
CA ASP A 136 -0.83 13.49 -21.76
C ASP A 136 -1.34 13.41 -20.30
N GLY A 137 -1.12 12.28 -19.63
CA GLY A 137 -1.61 12.03 -18.28
C GLY A 137 -3.13 11.87 -18.16
N LYS A 138 -3.84 11.70 -19.28
CA LYS A 138 -5.29 11.57 -19.28
C LYS A 138 -5.71 10.10 -19.35
N PHE A 139 -6.62 9.74 -18.47
CA PHE A 139 -7.37 8.48 -18.57
C PHE A 139 -8.50 8.64 -19.58
N ALA A 140 -8.15 8.68 -20.86
CA ALA A 140 -9.16 8.72 -21.89
C ALA A 140 -9.92 7.39 -21.90
N ILE A 141 -11.19 7.46 -21.52
CA ILE A 141 -12.16 6.38 -21.64
C ILE A 141 -13.40 6.95 -22.28
N SER A 142 -14.04 6.19 -23.14
CA SER A 142 -15.30 6.59 -23.77
C SER A 142 -16.45 6.58 -22.76
N ASP A 143 -17.55 7.24 -23.11
CA ASP A 143 -18.78 7.22 -22.30
C ASP A 143 -19.28 5.78 -22.10
N LYS A 144 -19.18 4.94 -23.13
CA LYS A 144 -19.53 3.52 -23.03
C LYS A 144 -18.64 2.78 -22.04
N GLY A 145 -17.33 2.94 -22.14
CA GLY A 145 -16.40 2.32 -21.21
C GLY A 145 -16.60 2.81 -19.77
N ALA A 146 -16.90 4.09 -19.57
CA ALA A 146 -17.26 4.63 -18.28
C ALA A 146 -18.54 3.98 -17.73
N MET A 147 -19.55 3.76 -18.57
CA MET A 147 -20.77 3.04 -18.18
C MET A 147 -20.50 1.59 -17.80
N GLU A 148 -19.61 0.89 -18.50
CA GLU A 148 -19.24 -0.49 -18.16
C GLU A 148 -18.53 -0.55 -16.80
N ILE A 149 -17.66 0.39 -16.50
CA ILE A 149 -17.02 0.51 -15.17
C ILE A 149 -18.08 0.77 -14.09
N MET A 150 -19.03 1.65 -14.34
CA MET A 150 -20.13 1.91 -13.43
C MET A 150 -21.02 0.67 -13.24
N HIS A 151 -21.28 -0.07 -14.31
CA HIS A 151 -22.02 -1.32 -14.24
C HIS A 151 -21.28 -2.34 -13.36
N LEU A 152 -19.97 -2.54 -13.58
CA LEU A 152 -19.16 -3.40 -12.74
C LEU A 152 -19.22 -2.96 -11.27
N PHE A 153 -19.12 -1.66 -11.01
CA PHE A 153 -19.15 -1.10 -9.65
C PHE A 153 -20.47 -1.45 -8.89
N PHE A 154 -21.60 -1.42 -9.58
CA PHE A 154 -22.90 -1.70 -8.98
C PHE A 154 -23.33 -3.17 -9.05
N THR A 155 -22.65 -4.00 -9.83
CA THR A 155 -22.96 -5.43 -9.91
C THR A 155 -22.71 -6.09 -8.53
N PRO A 156 -23.64 -6.87 -7.97
CA PRO A 156 -23.42 -7.62 -6.74
C PRO A 156 -22.19 -8.52 -6.80
N ASP A 157 -21.48 -8.64 -5.68
CA ASP A 157 -20.20 -9.38 -5.64
C ASP A 157 -20.39 -10.85 -6.01
N GLU A 158 -21.54 -11.44 -5.60
CA GLU A 158 -21.87 -12.84 -5.88
C GLU A 158 -21.99 -13.16 -7.38
N GLN A 159 -22.36 -12.17 -8.17
CA GLN A 159 -22.47 -12.32 -9.64
C GLN A 159 -21.10 -12.25 -10.33
N LEU A 160 -20.04 -11.88 -9.61
CA LEU A 160 -18.70 -11.68 -10.13
C LEU A 160 -17.71 -12.78 -9.72
N TYR A 161 -18.10 -13.73 -8.85
CA TYR A 161 -17.18 -14.73 -8.33
C TYR A 161 -16.46 -15.53 -9.41
N ASP A 162 -17.17 -15.91 -10.47
CA ASP A 162 -16.63 -16.71 -11.56
C ASP A 162 -16.39 -15.89 -12.86
N LYS A 163 -16.46 -14.55 -12.74
CA LYS A 163 -16.26 -13.66 -13.88
C LYS A 163 -14.83 -13.19 -13.99
N ARG A 164 -14.33 -13.20 -15.23
CA ARG A 164 -13.08 -12.55 -15.62
C ARG A 164 -13.36 -11.11 -16.05
N ILE A 165 -12.33 -10.32 -16.11
CA ILE A 165 -12.42 -8.94 -16.63
C ILE A 165 -12.93 -8.94 -18.09
N THR A 166 -12.53 -9.91 -18.91
CA THR A 166 -13.05 -10.11 -20.27
C THR A 166 -14.53 -10.45 -20.37
N ASP A 167 -15.15 -10.88 -19.28
CA ASP A 167 -16.58 -11.21 -19.28
C ASP A 167 -17.47 -10.00 -18.96
N VAL A 168 -16.86 -8.88 -18.56
CA VAL A 168 -17.56 -7.69 -18.10
C VAL A 168 -17.21 -6.41 -18.88
N PHE A 169 -16.13 -6.42 -19.66
CA PHE A 169 -15.70 -5.32 -20.51
C PHE A 169 -15.54 -5.75 -21.95
N ASP A 170 -15.75 -4.84 -22.86
CA ASP A 170 -15.51 -5.05 -24.28
C ASP A 170 -14.14 -4.52 -24.75
N ASP A 171 -13.85 -4.69 -26.04
CA ASP A 171 -12.57 -4.30 -26.65
C ASP A 171 -12.32 -2.78 -26.59
N GLU A 172 -13.37 -1.98 -26.44
CA GLU A 172 -13.24 -0.54 -26.33
C GLU A 172 -12.56 -0.13 -25.03
N VAL A 173 -12.90 -0.78 -23.90
CA VAL A 173 -12.21 -0.57 -22.63
C VAL A 173 -10.76 -1.01 -22.71
N PHE A 174 -10.50 -2.19 -23.29
CA PHE A 174 -9.14 -2.72 -23.41
C PHE A 174 -8.23 -1.90 -24.32
N SER A 175 -8.79 -1.16 -25.26
CA SER A 175 -8.06 -0.25 -26.16
C SER A 175 -7.86 1.14 -25.57
N SER A 176 -8.42 1.43 -24.40
CA SER A 176 -8.39 2.76 -23.78
C SER A 176 -7.09 3.02 -23.01
N ASN A 177 -6.74 4.30 -22.88
CA ASN A 177 -5.66 4.73 -22.00
C ASN A 177 -5.94 4.34 -20.54
N PHE A 178 -7.21 4.33 -20.12
CA PHE A 178 -7.60 3.86 -18.80
C PHE A 178 -7.08 2.43 -18.54
N TRP A 179 -7.35 1.50 -19.45
CA TRP A 179 -6.90 0.11 -19.30
C TRP A 179 -5.39 -0.02 -19.30
N MET A 180 -4.70 0.72 -20.18
CA MET A 180 -3.25 0.72 -20.24
C MET A 180 -2.63 1.15 -18.91
N TYR A 181 -3.13 2.23 -18.30
CA TYR A 181 -2.68 2.67 -16.99
C TYR A 181 -3.05 1.67 -15.90
N TRP A 182 -4.30 1.20 -15.90
CA TRP A 182 -4.81 0.29 -14.89
C TRP A 182 -3.98 -0.99 -14.79
N ARG A 183 -3.74 -1.65 -15.93
CA ARG A 183 -2.93 -2.86 -15.98
C ARG A 183 -1.48 -2.62 -15.60
N THR A 184 -0.92 -1.49 -15.97
CA THR A 184 0.47 -1.15 -15.67
C THR A 184 0.67 -0.82 -14.18
N MET A 185 -0.25 -0.07 -13.59
CA MET A 185 -0.17 0.37 -12.20
C MET A 185 -0.48 -0.75 -11.21
N PHE A 186 -1.49 -1.55 -11.50
CA PHE A 186 -1.99 -2.57 -10.58
C PHE A 186 -1.68 -3.99 -11.02
N ALA A 187 -0.91 -4.17 -12.08
CA ALA A 187 -0.55 -5.47 -12.65
C ALA A 187 -1.75 -6.36 -13.01
N PHE A 188 -2.86 -5.75 -13.43
CA PHE A 188 -4.02 -6.48 -13.92
C PHE A 188 -3.77 -7.03 -15.32
N GLU A 189 -4.32 -8.20 -15.58
CA GLU A 189 -4.44 -8.82 -16.89
C GLU A 189 -5.91 -9.12 -17.22
N ASN A 190 -6.23 -9.20 -18.50
CA ASN A 190 -7.60 -9.36 -18.97
C ASN A 190 -8.33 -10.59 -18.38
N TRP A 191 -7.57 -11.63 -18.05
CA TRP A 191 -8.06 -12.90 -17.50
C TRP A 191 -8.21 -12.88 -15.97
N HIS A 192 -7.81 -11.81 -15.30
CA HIS A 192 -7.99 -11.69 -13.84
C HIS A 192 -9.46 -11.56 -13.44
N SER A 193 -9.71 -11.72 -12.16
CA SER A 193 -11.04 -11.65 -11.57
C SER A 193 -11.67 -10.26 -11.72
N ALA A 194 -12.90 -10.22 -12.24
CA ALA A 194 -13.70 -9.01 -12.30
C ALA A 194 -14.05 -8.49 -10.89
N LEU A 195 -14.23 -9.39 -9.94
CA LEU A 195 -14.49 -9.02 -8.54
C LEU A 195 -13.29 -8.27 -7.93
N GLU A 196 -12.08 -8.77 -8.14
CA GLU A 196 -10.88 -8.07 -7.65
C GLU A 196 -10.76 -6.68 -8.28
N MET A 197 -10.96 -6.56 -9.59
CA MET A 197 -10.96 -5.26 -10.24
C MET A 197 -12.02 -4.31 -9.64
N LYS A 198 -13.23 -4.80 -9.39
CA LYS A 198 -14.28 -4.02 -8.72
C LYS A 198 -13.84 -3.53 -7.33
N LEU A 199 -13.19 -4.38 -6.54
CA LEU A 199 -12.70 -4.02 -5.21
C LEU A 199 -11.62 -2.93 -5.27
N TYR A 200 -10.74 -3.00 -6.26
CA TYR A 200 -9.76 -1.95 -6.53
C TYR A 200 -10.45 -0.66 -6.98
N ILE A 201 -11.42 -0.72 -7.90
CA ILE A 201 -12.19 0.46 -8.31
C ILE A 201 -12.88 1.11 -7.10
N LYS A 202 -13.54 0.33 -6.25
CA LYS A 202 -14.17 0.83 -5.02
C LYS A 202 -13.18 1.57 -4.13
N ARG A 203 -11.96 1.08 -4.03
CA ARG A 203 -10.91 1.68 -3.23
C ARG A 203 -10.42 3.00 -3.83
N PHE A 204 -10.27 3.06 -5.15
CA PHE A 204 -9.66 4.19 -5.84
C PHE A 204 -10.67 5.14 -6.51
N ILE A 205 -11.98 4.90 -6.37
CA ILE A 205 -13.02 5.70 -7.03
C ILE A 205 -12.98 7.18 -6.64
N HIS A 206 -12.57 7.48 -5.42
CA HIS A 206 -12.40 8.87 -4.98
C HIS A 206 -11.27 9.59 -5.72
N HIS A 207 -10.32 8.85 -6.29
CA HIS A 207 -9.28 9.40 -7.16
C HIS A 207 -9.76 9.58 -8.61
N ILE A 208 -10.84 8.90 -9.01
CA ILE A 208 -11.38 8.96 -10.38
C ILE A 208 -12.39 10.10 -10.53
N GLY A 209 -13.10 10.46 -9.48
CA GLY A 209 -14.23 11.39 -9.52
C GLY A 209 -13.94 12.83 -9.10
N GLY A 210 -12.73 13.19 -8.76
CA GLY A 210 -12.41 14.52 -8.28
C GLY A 210 -11.62 15.36 -9.29
N ARG A 211 -11.29 16.59 -8.93
CA ARG A 211 -10.64 17.55 -9.82
C ARG A 211 -9.33 17.01 -10.40
N PRO A 212 -9.02 17.29 -11.69
CA PRO A 212 -7.80 16.81 -12.37
C PRO A 212 -6.50 17.11 -11.61
N GLU A 213 -6.52 18.10 -10.74
CA GLU A 213 -5.37 18.57 -9.97
C GLU A 213 -5.00 17.68 -8.77
N LEU A 214 -5.89 16.76 -8.37
CA LEU A 214 -5.70 15.90 -7.18
C LEU A 214 -5.45 14.43 -7.49
N HIS A 215 -5.49 14.01 -8.75
CA HIS A 215 -5.77 12.62 -9.08
C HIS A 215 -4.63 11.75 -9.53
N THR A 216 -3.52 12.31 -9.93
CA THR A 216 -2.39 11.52 -10.41
C THR A 216 -1.29 11.36 -9.38
N SER A 217 -1.55 11.80 -8.17
CA SER A 217 -0.45 12.14 -7.31
C SER A 217 0.11 11.02 -6.45
N ALA A 218 -0.64 10.02 -6.10
CA ALA A 218 -0.18 9.03 -5.13
C ALA A 218 0.67 7.90 -5.71
N VAL A 219 0.54 7.64 -7.00
CA VAL A 219 0.93 6.34 -7.56
C VAL A 219 2.35 6.24 -8.07
N CYS A 220 2.96 7.30 -8.53
CA CYS A 220 4.17 7.14 -9.33
C CYS A 220 5.50 7.62 -8.72
N ARG A 221 5.51 8.33 -7.62
CA ARG A 221 6.75 8.88 -7.05
C ARG A 221 7.37 8.11 -5.90
N THR A 222 6.67 7.18 -5.35
CA THR A 222 7.16 6.38 -4.23
C THR A 222 8.34 5.49 -4.57
N SER A 223 8.65 5.28 -5.85
CA SER A 223 9.79 4.43 -6.23
C SER A 223 11.16 4.96 -5.80
N ARG A 224 11.33 6.27 -5.60
CA ARG A 224 12.59 6.83 -5.07
C ARG A 224 12.61 6.92 -3.55
N HIS A 225 11.47 6.94 -2.90
CA HIS A 225 11.34 7.26 -1.49
C HIS A 225 10.77 6.11 -0.64
N CYS A 226 10.14 5.11 -1.25
CA CYS A 226 9.90 3.84 -0.58
C CYS A 226 11.19 3.08 -0.24
N ALA A 227 12.31 3.51 -0.79
CA ALA A 227 13.64 3.15 -0.35
C ALA A 227 14.07 3.89 0.94
N SER A 228 13.12 4.54 1.66
CA SER A 228 13.47 5.08 2.97
C SER A 228 13.98 3.93 3.85
N PRO A 229 15.18 4.07 4.40
CA PRO A 229 15.82 3.04 5.21
C PRO A 229 14.98 2.60 6.40
N ALA A 230 14.04 3.44 6.83
CA ALA A 230 13.17 3.15 7.95
C ALA A 230 12.26 1.94 7.74
N ILE A 231 11.79 1.69 6.50
CA ILE A 231 10.96 0.50 6.21
C ILE A 231 11.84 -0.74 6.02
N THR A 232 13.05 -0.55 5.50
CA THR A 232 13.95 -1.66 5.18
C THR A 232 14.89 -2.03 6.34
N SER A 233 15.09 -1.14 7.30
CA SER A 233 15.95 -1.35 8.46
C SER A 233 15.23 -1.83 9.72
N MET A 234 14.01 -2.32 9.63
CA MET A 234 13.38 -3.07 10.73
C MET A 234 14.13 -4.39 10.96
N ASN A 235 15.41 -4.26 11.35
CA ASN A 235 16.14 -5.36 11.89
C ASN A 235 15.64 -5.57 13.33
N PRO A 236 15.12 -6.74 13.69
CA PRO A 236 14.67 -7.04 15.05
C PRO A 236 15.73 -6.76 16.12
N SER A 237 17.01 -6.82 15.75
CA SER A 237 18.12 -6.50 16.65
C SER A 237 18.31 -5.00 16.90
N SER A 238 17.72 -4.12 16.10
CA SER A 238 17.80 -2.66 16.28
C SER A 238 16.58 -2.07 16.99
N CYS A 239 15.52 -2.83 17.20
CA CYS A 239 14.41 -2.46 18.09
C CYS A 239 14.86 -2.56 19.57
N ARG A 240 15.88 -1.80 19.95
CA ARG A 240 16.12 -1.51 21.36
C ARG A 240 15.10 -0.48 21.79
N TRP A 241 13.98 -0.96 22.29
CA TRP A 241 13.06 -0.13 23.05
C TRP A 241 13.81 0.38 24.28
N ARG A 242 14.10 1.67 24.31
CA ARG A 242 14.46 2.30 25.56
C ARG A 242 13.19 2.37 26.38
N SER A 243 13.10 1.51 27.38
CA SER A 243 12.16 1.68 28.47
C SER A 243 12.57 2.97 29.22
N THR A 244 11.76 4.00 29.09
CA THR A 244 11.68 5.08 30.07
C THR A 244 10.61 4.74 31.06
#